data_9b2ed27712461ac15b61aa46173f8684
#
_entry.id   9b2ed27712461ac15b61aa46173f8684
#
_cell.length_a   1.000
_cell.length_b   1.000
_cell.length_c   1.000
_cell.angle_alpha   90.00
_cell.angle_beta   90.00
_cell.angle_gamma   90.00
#
_symmetry.space_group_name_H-M   'P 1'
#
loop_
_entity.id
_entity.type
_entity.pdbx_description
1 polymer ?
#
loop_
_entity_poly.entity_id
_entity_poly.type
_entity_poly.pdbx_seq_one_letter_code
_entity_poly.pdbx_strand_id
1 'polypeptide(L)'
;VRAASCEIWVPTQAPEAAQQEAARLLGIPAESVQVNITMLGGGFGRRLQVDYVLEAVEIGKAAGKPVQVLWTRDDDMKHGFFHAAKIEHLRAGLDAAGKPVAWLHKSCGPDLSVLGLPSEEDRKNPNFYSDDGMPWGLFDNPYNFAHQAGDFVPVQSPVPTGPWRAVMYPSTVFARESFVDEIAHASSVDPLELRLRLLEPGDVLDLKIAKVDRARLIAVLRLAAAKSGWPALLKQDAGRLWGRGVACNIYAEDCYLAQVAEVSVSKDLTDLRVHRIVSAVDCGLALNPLGIEGQTESAIAWGMSAALGGKINFKNAQAQERSYADFKVLRMDRAPKVETYLLQGSDMPGGFGETAVPTVAPAIANAIFSATGKRVRRLPISFS
;
A
#
# COMPACT_ATOMS: atom_id res chain seq x y z
N VAL A 1 23.90 2.91 28.09
CA VAL A 1 25.21 3.03 27.43
C VAL A 1 26.32 2.99 28.49
N ARG A 2 27.35 2.19 28.25
CA ARG A 2 28.57 2.08 29.07
C ARG A 2 29.78 2.37 28.18
N ALA A 3 30.95 2.47 28.77
CA ALA A 3 32.17 2.85 28.01
C ALA A 3 32.48 1.92 26.81
N ALA A 4 32.19 0.63 26.89
CA ALA A 4 32.50 -0.35 25.86
C ALA A 4 31.27 -1.22 25.46
N SER A 5 30.07 -0.87 25.90
CA SER A 5 28.87 -1.65 25.59
C SER A 5 27.59 -0.82 25.67
N CYS A 6 26.55 -1.29 24.99
CA CYS A 6 25.23 -0.70 25.05
C CYS A 6 24.16 -1.80 25.16
N GLU A 7 23.13 -1.54 25.92
CA GLU A 7 21.99 -2.43 26.09
C GLU A 7 20.70 -1.64 25.81
N ILE A 8 19.88 -2.13 24.89
CA ILE A 8 18.72 -1.45 24.32
C ILE A 8 17.49 -2.34 24.49
N TRP A 9 16.38 -1.80 24.99
CA TRP A 9 15.06 -2.44 24.98
C TRP A 9 14.16 -1.64 24.06
N VAL A 10 13.65 -2.26 22.98
CA VAL A 10 12.96 -1.52 21.94
C VAL A 10 11.93 -2.36 21.20
N PRO A 11 10.73 -1.79 20.90
CA PRO A 11 9.76 -2.40 19.98
C PRO A 11 10.10 -2.04 18.52
N THR A 12 10.90 -2.87 17.85
CA THR A 12 11.38 -2.63 16.48
C THR A 12 11.05 -3.78 15.53
N GLN A 13 10.92 -3.48 14.22
CA GLN A 13 10.89 -4.47 13.15
C GLN A 13 12.29 -4.79 12.60
N ALA A 14 13.31 -3.99 12.98
CA ALA A 14 14.68 -4.07 12.47
C ALA A 14 15.70 -4.12 13.61
N PRO A 15 15.76 -5.22 14.40
CA PRO A 15 16.68 -5.32 15.54
C PRO A 15 18.14 -5.29 15.12
N GLU A 16 18.48 -5.90 14.00
CA GLU A 16 19.84 -5.89 13.46
C GLU A 16 20.28 -4.47 13.08
N ALA A 17 19.44 -3.72 12.36
CA ALA A 17 19.72 -2.32 12.02
C ALA A 17 19.88 -1.46 13.30
N ALA A 18 19.05 -1.69 14.31
CA ALA A 18 19.18 -1.00 15.60
C ALA A 18 20.52 -1.28 16.26
N GLN A 19 21.01 -2.54 16.23
CA GLN A 19 22.29 -2.94 16.73
C GLN A 19 23.45 -2.27 15.98
N GLN A 20 23.45 -2.38 14.65
CA GLN A 20 24.51 -1.87 13.78
C GLN A 20 24.63 -0.35 13.88
N GLU A 21 23.50 0.37 13.78
CA GLU A 21 23.50 1.83 13.82
C GLU A 21 23.87 2.36 15.21
N ALA A 22 23.43 1.71 16.29
CA ALA A 22 23.87 2.09 17.65
C ALA A 22 25.36 1.85 17.86
N ALA A 23 25.90 0.74 17.35
CA ALA A 23 27.33 0.44 17.40
C ALA A 23 28.15 1.47 16.63
N ARG A 24 27.70 1.84 15.43
CA ARG A 24 28.30 2.90 14.60
C ARG A 24 28.30 4.26 15.31
N LEU A 25 27.18 4.65 15.90
CA LEU A 25 27.02 5.89 16.65
C LEU A 25 27.95 5.99 17.86
N LEU A 26 28.15 4.87 18.55
CA LEU A 26 28.98 4.78 19.75
C LEU A 26 30.48 4.57 19.44
N GLY A 27 30.81 4.11 18.23
CA GLY A 27 32.17 3.71 17.86
C GLY A 27 32.65 2.46 18.55
N ILE A 28 31.75 1.50 18.81
CA ILE A 28 32.03 0.19 19.46
C ILE A 28 31.66 -0.96 18.52
N PRO A 29 32.20 -2.18 18.75
CA PRO A 29 31.84 -3.34 17.96
C PRO A 29 30.34 -3.67 18.08
N ALA A 30 29.70 -4.18 16.98
CA ALA A 30 28.28 -4.50 16.99
C ALA A 30 27.90 -5.56 18.03
N GLU A 31 28.77 -6.53 18.27
CA GLU A 31 28.62 -7.57 19.29
C GLU A 31 28.62 -7.03 20.73
N SER A 32 29.07 -5.80 20.91
CA SER A 32 29.02 -5.09 22.22
C SER A 32 27.69 -4.36 22.43
N VAL A 33 26.77 -4.38 21.44
CA VAL A 33 25.42 -3.83 21.54
C VAL A 33 24.41 -4.96 21.65
N GLN A 34 23.73 -5.03 22.78
CA GLN A 34 22.62 -5.98 22.99
C GLN A 34 21.29 -5.30 22.72
N VAL A 35 20.49 -5.86 21.82
CA VAL A 35 19.12 -5.41 21.53
C VAL A 35 18.12 -6.40 22.08
N ASN A 36 17.33 -5.98 23.03
CA ASN A 36 16.24 -6.74 23.64
C ASN A 36 14.92 -6.29 22.99
N ILE A 37 14.29 -7.15 22.19
CA ILE A 37 13.04 -6.84 21.52
C ILE A 37 11.91 -6.90 22.54
N THR A 38 11.18 -5.81 22.69
CA THR A 38 9.99 -5.73 23.52
C THR A 38 8.73 -5.96 22.69
N MET A 39 7.56 -6.11 23.33
CA MET A 39 6.31 -6.28 22.63
C MET A 39 6.01 -5.06 21.75
N LEU A 40 5.70 -5.34 20.48
CA LEU A 40 5.37 -4.36 19.46
C LEU A 40 3.85 -4.44 19.17
N GLY A 41 3.11 -3.40 19.44
CA GLY A 41 1.68 -3.34 19.14
C GLY A 41 1.34 -3.07 17.68
N GLY A 42 2.19 -3.50 16.75
CA GLY A 42 2.17 -3.24 15.32
C GLY A 42 3.24 -2.24 14.91
N GLY A 43 3.94 -2.55 13.83
CA GLY A 43 5.04 -1.72 13.30
C GLY A 43 4.66 -0.95 12.04
N PHE A 44 3.91 -1.60 11.15
CA PHE A 44 3.33 -1.08 9.91
C PHE A 44 4.32 -0.35 9.00
N GLY A 45 5.60 -0.74 9.07
CA GLY A 45 6.70 -0.11 8.33
C GLY A 45 7.41 1.00 9.11
N ARG A 46 6.73 1.78 9.96
CA ARG A 46 7.35 2.86 10.73
C ARG A 46 8.49 2.36 11.63
N ARG A 47 8.36 1.16 12.19
CA ARG A 47 9.34 0.57 13.11
C ARG A 47 10.50 -0.13 12.41
N LEU A 48 10.61 -0.05 11.07
CA LEU A 48 11.82 -0.37 10.31
C LEU A 48 12.88 0.73 10.45
N GLN A 49 12.45 1.98 10.63
CA GLN A 49 13.35 3.09 10.92
C GLN A 49 13.82 3.04 12.39
N VAL A 50 15.09 3.33 12.62
CA VAL A 50 15.73 3.21 13.94
C VAL A 50 16.08 4.57 14.57
N ASP A 51 15.56 5.66 14.04
CA ASP A 51 15.77 7.03 14.52
C ASP A 51 15.53 7.19 16.03
N TYR A 52 14.39 6.71 16.52
CA TYR A 52 14.03 6.75 17.94
C TYR A 52 14.96 5.90 18.84
N VAL A 53 15.63 4.87 18.24
CA VAL A 53 16.66 4.09 18.95
C VAL A 53 17.91 4.93 19.12
N LEU A 54 18.34 5.60 18.05
CA LEU A 54 19.55 6.43 18.07
C LEU A 54 19.40 7.60 19.03
N GLU A 55 18.25 8.26 19.07
CA GLU A 55 17.93 9.30 20.05
C GLU A 55 18.09 8.77 21.50
N ALA A 56 17.54 7.60 21.80
CA ALA A 56 17.65 7.02 23.12
C ALA A 56 19.11 6.70 23.48
N VAL A 57 19.90 6.21 22.53
CA VAL A 57 21.34 5.92 22.71
C VAL A 57 22.13 7.20 22.96
N GLU A 58 21.91 8.26 22.22
CA GLU A 58 22.57 9.56 22.40
C GLU A 58 22.25 10.18 23.76
N ILE A 59 20.96 10.19 24.13
CA ILE A 59 20.52 10.72 25.43
C ILE A 59 21.11 9.87 26.57
N GLY A 60 21.13 8.55 26.43
CA GLY A 60 21.71 7.65 27.41
C GLY A 60 23.22 7.84 27.60
N LYS A 61 23.94 8.07 26.49
CA LYS A 61 25.36 8.41 26.48
C LYS A 61 25.62 9.74 27.20
N ALA A 62 24.86 10.76 26.88
CA ALA A 62 25.00 12.08 27.47
C ALA A 62 24.63 12.12 28.95
N ALA A 63 23.59 11.37 29.36
CA ALA A 63 23.15 11.30 30.74
C ALA A 63 24.05 10.43 31.64
N GLY A 64 24.84 9.49 31.07
CA GLY A 64 25.69 8.56 31.82
C GLY A 64 24.92 7.59 32.72
N LYS A 65 23.65 7.32 32.44
CA LYS A 65 22.76 6.47 33.21
C LYS A 65 21.66 5.87 32.32
N PRO A 66 20.93 4.83 32.76
CA PRO A 66 19.76 4.32 32.03
C PRO A 66 18.72 5.42 31.79
N VAL A 67 18.18 5.46 30.59
CA VAL A 67 17.14 6.42 30.18
C VAL A 67 15.99 5.67 29.52
N GLN A 68 14.80 6.24 29.62
CA GLN A 68 13.64 5.85 28.83
C GLN A 68 13.20 7.07 28.02
N VAL A 69 13.11 6.90 26.69
CA VAL A 69 12.61 7.94 25.78
C VAL A 69 11.21 7.56 25.34
N LEU A 70 10.28 8.47 25.47
CA LEU A 70 8.89 8.31 25.05
C LEU A 70 8.45 9.56 24.27
N TRP A 71 8.12 9.36 23.01
CA TRP A 71 7.49 10.41 22.21
C TRP A 71 6.03 10.59 22.58
N THR A 72 5.60 11.83 22.67
CA THR A 72 4.18 12.16 22.73
C THR A 72 3.51 11.90 21.38
N ARG A 73 2.18 11.96 21.31
CA ARG A 73 1.47 11.86 20.02
C ARG A 73 1.82 13.02 19.09
N ASP A 74 2.05 14.21 19.62
CA ASP A 74 2.46 15.38 18.84
C ASP A 74 3.86 15.17 18.22
N ASP A 75 4.80 14.63 18.98
CA ASP A 75 6.14 14.30 18.49
C ASP A 75 6.07 13.26 17.38
N ASP A 76 5.35 12.16 17.60
CA ASP A 76 5.20 11.07 16.64
C ASP A 76 4.55 11.52 15.32
N MET A 77 3.55 12.41 15.38
CA MET A 77 2.89 12.95 14.20
C MET A 77 3.77 13.93 13.41
N LYS A 78 4.67 14.66 14.08
CA LYS A 78 5.49 15.70 13.45
C LYS A 78 6.85 15.23 12.98
N HIS A 79 7.43 14.25 13.68
CA HIS A 79 8.81 13.82 13.47
C HIS A 79 8.93 12.39 12.92
N GLY A 80 7.80 11.79 12.48
CA GLY A 80 7.78 10.48 11.86
C GLY A 80 8.29 10.48 10.42
N PHE A 81 8.31 9.29 9.84
CA PHE A 81 8.52 9.09 8.41
C PHE A 81 7.16 8.95 7.73
N PHE A 82 6.99 9.65 6.61
CA PHE A 82 5.71 9.76 5.93
C PHE A 82 5.66 8.85 4.70
N HIS A 83 4.47 8.40 4.33
CA HIS A 83 4.29 7.68 3.08
C HIS A 83 4.58 8.61 1.89
N ALA A 84 5.37 8.13 0.93
CA ALA A 84 5.83 8.93 -0.21
C ALA A 84 4.65 9.38 -1.08
N ALA A 85 4.56 10.68 -1.35
CA ALA A 85 3.65 11.21 -2.35
C ALA A 85 4.17 10.89 -3.76
N LYS A 86 3.31 10.37 -4.64
CA LYS A 86 3.66 9.98 -6.01
C LYS A 86 2.79 10.70 -7.03
N ILE A 87 3.36 10.93 -8.21
CA ILE A 87 2.62 11.32 -9.42
C ILE A 87 2.76 10.18 -10.42
N GLU A 88 1.62 9.66 -10.86
CA GLU A 88 1.55 8.54 -11.78
C GLU A 88 1.00 9.02 -13.13
N HIS A 89 1.70 8.72 -14.22
CA HIS A 89 1.29 9.05 -15.56
C HIS A 89 1.15 7.77 -16.38
N LEU A 90 -0.09 7.49 -16.83
CA LEU A 90 -0.41 6.29 -17.57
C LEU A 90 -0.93 6.63 -18.98
N ARG A 91 -0.56 5.79 -19.94
CA ARG A 91 -1.09 5.81 -21.31
C ARG A 91 -1.37 4.39 -21.78
N ALA A 92 -2.41 4.22 -22.55
CA ALA A 92 -2.71 2.98 -23.25
C ALA A 92 -2.97 3.24 -24.73
N GLY A 93 -2.57 2.30 -25.57
CA GLY A 93 -2.93 2.26 -26.98
C GLY A 93 -4.01 1.21 -27.19
N LEU A 94 -5.07 1.57 -27.92
CA LEU A 94 -6.10 0.65 -28.39
C LEU A 94 -5.95 0.46 -29.90
N ASP A 95 -6.16 -0.76 -30.40
CA ASP A 95 -6.24 -1.01 -31.84
C ASP A 95 -7.59 -0.56 -32.42
N ALA A 96 -7.77 -0.73 -33.72
CA ALA A 96 -9.00 -0.33 -34.42
C ALA A 96 -10.26 -1.08 -33.96
N ALA A 97 -10.08 -2.23 -33.30
CA ALA A 97 -11.17 -3.01 -32.71
C ALA A 97 -11.42 -2.64 -31.22
N GLY A 98 -10.70 -1.66 -30.70
CA GLY A 98 -10.79 -1.24 -29.29
C GLY A 98 -10.05 -2.16 -28.31
N LYS A 99 -9.23 -3.11 -28.79
CA LYS A 99 -8.43 -3.99 -27.93
C LYS A 99 -7.21 -3.25 -27.42
N PRO A 100 -6.93 -3.28 -26.09
CA PRO A 100 -5.71 -2.71 -25.54
C PRO A 100 -4.47 -3.47 -26.02
N VAL A 101 -3.50 -2.76 -26.60
CA VAL A 101 -2.27 -3.34 -27.18
C VAL A 101 -0.99 -2.73 -26.61
N ALA A 102 -1.08 -1.55 -26.00
CA ALA A 102 0.09 -0.89 -25.44
C ALA A 102 -0.21 -0.30 -24.06
N TRP A 103 0.79 -0.33 -23.20
CA TRP A 103 0.77 0.20 -21.84
C TRP A 103 2.04 0.97 -21.53
N LEU A 104 1.89 2.17 -21.01
CA LEU A 104 2.97 2.97 -20.46
C LEU A 104 2.57 3.41 -19.06
N HIS A 105 3.43 3.15 -18.07
CA HIS A 105 3.26 3.64 -16.70
C HIS A 105 4.53 4.35 -16.25
N LYS A 106 4.46 5.64 -15.99
CA LYS A 106 5.54 6.44 -15.42
C LYS A 106 5.15 6.88 -14.02
N SER A 107 6.03 6.60 -13.06
CA SER A 107 5.89 7.01 -11.68
C SER A 107 6.97 8.02 -11.31
N CYS A 108 6.63 9.07 -10.58
CA CYS A 108 7.54 10.07 -10.10
C CYS A 108 7.28 10.36 -8.62
N GLY A 109 8.33 10.36 -7.82
CA GLY A 109 8.23 10.69 -6.40
C GLY A 109 9.45 10.26 -5.60
N PRO A 110 9.43 10.45 -4.28
CA PRO A 110 10.53 10.03 -3.42
C PRO A 110 10.80 8.54 -3.52
N ASP A 111 12.08 8.20 -3.53
CA ASP A 111 12.55 6.84 -3.31
C ASP A 111 12.38 6.46 -1.84
N LEU A 112 12.05 5.20 -1.59
CA LEU A 112 11.99 4.63 -0.26
C LEU A 112 13.20 3.72 -0.07
N SER A 113 14.30 4.25 0.40
CA SER A 113 15.39 3.43 0.92
C SER A 113 14.94 2.79 2.24
N VAL A 114 14.47 1.55 2.15
CA VAL A 114 13.73 0.89 3.23
C VAL A 114 14.62 0.43 4.37
N LEU A 115 15.86 0.05 4.12
CA LEU A 115 16.70 -0.71 5.07
C LEU A 115 18.04 -0.08 5.41
N GLY A 116 18.24 1.18 5.11
CA GLY A 116 19.45 1.89 5.46
C GLY A 116 19.51 3.24 4.77
N LEU A 117 20.16 4.20 5.39
CA LEU A 117 20.54 5.41 4.67
C LEU A 117 21.52 4.98 3.58
N PRO A 118 21.30 5.33 2.30
CA PRO A 118 22.26 5.05 1.26
C PRO A 118 23.63 5.55 1.69
N SER A 119 24.67 4.81 1.44
CA SER A 119 26.05 5.22 1.72
C SER A 119 26.35 6.54 1.03
N GLU A 120 27.40 7.24 1.46
CA GLU A 120 27.83 8.45 0.74
C GLU A 120 28.19 8.17 -0.73
N GLU A 121 28.66 6.96 -1.03
CA GLU A 121 29.01 6.52 -2.37
C GLU A 121 27.75 6.26 -3.19
N ASP A 122 26.74 5.62 -2.60
CA ASP A 122 25.42 5.39 -3.21
C ASP A 122 24.74 6.71 -3.59
N ARG A 123 24.80 7.71 -2.69
CA ARG A 123 24.22 9.04 -2.94
C ARG A 123 24.89 9.79 -4.09
N LYS A 124 26.11 9.44 -4.44
CA LYS A 124 26.85 10.05 -5.57
C LYS A 124 26.55 9.37 -6.90
N ASN A 125 25.96 8.17 -6.87
CA ASN A 125 25.58 7.45 -8.08
C ASN A 125 24.18 7.88 -8.53
N PRO A 126 24.03 8.61 -9.65
CA PRO A 126 22.72 9.07 -10.13
C PRO A 126 21.81 7.92 -10.59
N ASN A 127 22.36 6.72 -10.74
CA ASN A 127 21.63 5.51 -11.13
C ASN A 127 21.53 4.52 -9.96
N PHE A 128 21.85 4.93 -8.74
CA PHE A 128 21.69 4.08 -7.57
C PHE A 128 20.20 4.01 -7.22
N TYR A 129 19.68 2.83 -7.36
CA TYR A 129 18.38 2.42 -6.82
C TYR A 129 18.68 1.26 -5.88
N SER A 130 18.33 1.39 -4.61
CA SER A 130 18.27 0.20 -3.77
C SER A 130 17.20 -0.73 -4.35
N ASP A 131 17.47 -2.03 -4.43
CA ASP A 131 16.46 -3.01 -4.87
C ASP A 131 15.19 -2.89 -4.01
N ASP A 132 15.31 -2.45 -2.77
CA ASP A 132 14.24 -2.18 -1.82
C ASP A 132 13.47 -0.87 -2.09
N GLY A 133 14.02 0.04 -2.88
CA GLY A 133 13.38 1.30 -3.29
C GLY A 133 12.61 1.22 -4.62
N MET A 134 12.64 0.07 -5.29
CA MET A 134 11.94 -0.14 -6.56
C MET A 134 10.43 0.08 -6.38
N PRO A 135 9.78 0.80 -7.30
CA PRO A 135 8.34 1.03 -7.22
C PRO A 135 7.56 -0.23 -7.59
N TRP A 136 7.40 -1.11 -6.61
CA TRP A 136 6.55 -2.29 -6.73
C TRP A 136 5.15 -1.89 -7.22
N GLY A 137 4.55 -2.73 -8.05
CA GLY A 137 3.30 -2.42 -8.74
C GLY A 137 3.49 -1.68 -10.07
N LEU A 138 4.70 -1.20 -10.37
CA LEU A 138 5.04 -0.56 -11.63
C LEU A 138 5.60 -1.55 -12.65
N PHE A 139 6.60 -2.34 -12.23
CA PHE A 139 7.32 -3.29 -13.10
C PHE A 139 6.77 -4.71 -13.02
N ASP A 140 5.95 -5.01 -12.05
CA ASP A 140 5.26 -6.29 -11.85
C ASP A 140 3.79 -6.23 -12.30
N ASN A 141 3.53 -5.52 -13.41
CA ASN A 141 2.20 -5.45 -13.99
C ASN A 141 1.73 -6.85 -14.48
N PRO A 142 0.65 -7.41 -13.92
CA PRO A 142 0.20 -8.75 -14.26
C PRO A 142 -0.49 -8.85 -15.63
N TYR A 143 -0.93 -7.73 -16.17
CA TYR A 143 -1.74 -7.66 -17.38
C TYR A 143 -0.90 -7.83 -18.64
N ASN A 144 -1.46 -8.58 -19.60
CA ASN A 144 -0.79 -8.90 -20.85
C ASN A 144 -1.10 -7.84 -21.94
N PHE A 145 -0.17 -6.91 -22.11
CA PHE A 145 -0.17 -5.98 -23.23
C PHE A 145 0.96 -6.37 -24.21
N ALA A 146 0.73 -6.29 -25.50
CA ALA A 146 1.74 -6.60 -26.51
C ALA A 146 2.99 -5.70 -26.36
N HIS A 147 2.79 -4.47 -25.93
CA HIS A 147 3.86 -3.49 -25.70
C HIS A 147 3.71 -2.89 -24.31
N GLN A 148 4.70 -3.07 -23.45
CA GLN A 148 4.72 -2.53 -22.09
C GLN A 148 5.98 -1.74 -21.84
N ALA A 149 5.83 -0.59 -21.17
CA ALA A 149 6.95 0.19 -20.66
C ALA A 149 6.61 0.74 -19.27
N GLY A 150 7.58 0.65 -18.37
CA GLY A 150 7.56 1.27 -17.05
C GLY A 150 8.74 2.22 -16.90
N ASP A 151 8.57 3.32 -16.19
CA ASP A 151 9.61 4.30 -15.95
C ASP A 151 9.43 4.92 -14.56
N PHE A 152 10.50 4.98 -13.76
CA PHE A 152 10.49 5.60 -12.45
C PHE A 152 11.47 6.76 -12.39
N VAL A 153 10.97 7.91 -12.00
CA VAL A 153 11.77 9.12 -11.82
C VAL A 153 11.85 9.44 -10.33
N PRO A 154 12.95 9.12 -9.66
CA PRO A 154 13.14 9.47 -8.26
C PRO A 154 13.27 10.97 -8.09
N VAL A 155 12.63 11.50 -7.06
CA VAL A 155 12.70 12.93 -6.69
C VAL A 155 13.09 13.04 -5.23
N GLN A 156 14.10 13.85 -4.94
CA GLN A 156 14.43 14.17 -3.57
C GLN A 156 13.29 14.97 -2.92
N SER A 157 12.90 14.55 -1.72
CA SER A 157 11.89 15.24 -0.91
C SER A 157 12.51 15.79 0.36
N PRO A 158 12.21 17.03 0.76
CA PRO A 158 12.59 17.54 2.07
C PRO A 158 11.77 16.90 3.21
N VAL A 159 10.70 16.20 2.87
CA VAL A 159 9.87 15.45 3.83
C VAL A 159 10.46 14.06 4.00
N PRO A 160 10.80 13.63 5.22
CA PRO A 160 11.26 12.27 5.46
C PRO A 160 10.22 11.26 5.03
N THR A 161 10.60 10.31 4.17
CA THR A 161 9.72 9.26 3.69
C THR A 161 10.18 7.90 4.19
N GLY A 162 9.23 7.02 4.47
CA GLY A 162 9.52 5.67 4.95
C GLY A 162 8.42 4.68 4.60
N PRO A 163 8.66 3.39 4.91
CA PRO A 163 7.70 2.34 4.64
C PRO A 163 6.40 2.57 5.40
N TRP A 164 5.31 2.40 4.69
CA TRP A 164 3.96 2.35 5.22
C TRP A 164 3.30 1.07 4.70
N ARG A 165 2.39 0.47 5.42
CA ARG A 165 1.78 -0.83 5.12
C ARG A 165 1.49 -1.01 3.62
N ALA A 166 2.12 -2.01 3.00
CA ALA A 166 2.19 -2.30 1.57
C ALA A 166 3.13 -1.39 0.75
N VAL A 167 3.97 -0.61 1.42
CA VAL A 167 5.13 0.13 0.90
C VAL A 167 4.79 0.98 -0.34
N MET A 168 5.17 0.56 -1.55
CA MET A 168 4.95 1.32 -2.79
C MET A 168 3.63 0.96 -3.48
N TYR A 169 3.10 -0.24 -3.24
CA TYR A 169 1.88 -0.71 -3.92
C TYR A 169 0.65 0.19 -3.76
N PRO A 170 0.40 0.89 -2.63
CA PRO A 170 -0.79 1.72 -2.51
C PRO A 170 -0.92 2.79 -3.59
N SER A 171 0.17 3.43 -4.02
CA SER A 171 0.15 4.44 -5.09
C SER A 171 0.10 3.82 -6.48
N THR A 172 0.98 2.85 -6.76
CA THR A 172 1.11 2.23 -8.08
C THR A 172 -0.11 1.40 -8.46
N VAL A 173 -0.66 0.64 -7.50
CA VAL A 173 -1.89 -0.16 -7.71
C VAL A 173 -3.12 0.73 -7.83
N PHE A 174 -3.20 1.82 -7.04
CA PHE A 174 -4.28 2.80 -7.23
C PHE A 174 -4.29 3.33 -8.67
N ALA A 175 -3.14 3.73 -9.18
CA ALA A 175 -3.02 4.24 -10.55
C ALA A 175 -3.34 3.15 -11.58
N ARG A 176 -2.72 1.98 -11.46
CA ARG A 176 -2.91 0.85 -12.38
C ARG A 176 -4.35 0.40 -12.46
N GLU A 177 -4.97 0.08 -11.32
CA GLU A 177 -6.30 -0.48 -11.27
C GLU A 177 -7.39 0.52 -11.64
N SER A 178 -7.19 1.80 -11.32
CA SER A 178 -8.10 2.86 -11.79
C SER A 178 -7.97 3.06 -13.30
N PHE A 179 -6.75 2.99 -13.85
CA PHE A 179 -6.54 3.18 -15.29
C PHE A 179 -6.99 1.98 -16.12
N VAL A 180 -6.86 0.74 -15.63
CA VAL A 180 -7.46 -0.43 -16.28
C VAL A 180 -8.98 -0.30 -16.39
N ASP A 181 -9.63 0.28 -15.39
CA ASP A 181 -11.06 0.59 -15.44
C ASP A 181 -11.39 1.72 -16.45
N GLU A 182 -10.50 2.71 -16.62
CA GLU A 182 -10.63 3.72 -17.68
C GLU A 182 -10.51 3.09 -19.08
N ILE A 183 -9.58 2.15 -19.27
CA ILE A 183 -9.43 1.40 -20.51
C ILE A 183 -10.68 0.57 -20.78
N ALA A 184 -11.24 -0.10 -19.78
CA ALA A 184 -12.47 -0.87 -19.92
C ALA A 184 -13.63 -0.01 -20.44
N HIS A 185 -13.78 1.18 -19.85
CA HIS A 185 -14.77 2.14 -20.30
C HIS A 185 -14.53 2.62 -21.75
N ALA A 186 -13.28 2.96 -22.09
CA ALA A 186 -12.91 3.41 -23.43
C ALA A 186 -13.10 2.32 -24.50
N SER A 187 -12.92 1.05 -24.11
CA SER A 187 -13.13 -0.12 -24.95
C SER A 187 -14.59 -0.62 -24.97
N SER A 188 -15.49 0.00 -24.20
CA SER A 188 -16.88 -0.45 -24.00
C SER A 188 -16.98 -1.92 -23.53
N VAL A 189 -16.04 -2.34 -22.68
CA VAL A 189 -15.97 -3.69 -22.08
C VAL A 189 -16.25 -3.60 -20.59
N ASP A 190 -16.91 -4.60 -20.03
CA ASP A 190 -17.07 -4.72 -18.58
C ASP A 190 -15.69 -4.71 -17.86
N PRO A 191 -15.52 -3.94 -16.77
CA PRO A 191 -14.22 -3.82 -16.10
C PRO A 191 -13.64 -5.12 -15.57
N LEU A 192 -14.47 -6.05 -15.11
CA LEU A 192 -14.03 -7.39 -14.70
C LEU A 192 -13.61 -8.22 -15.92
N GLU A 193 -14.45 -8.21 -16.95
CA GLU A 193 -14.19 -8.96 -18.18
C GLU A 193 -12.89 -8.50 -18.86
N LEU A 194 -12.62 -7.19 -18.89
CA LEU A 194 -11.35 -6.69 -19.43
C LEU A 194 -10.16 -7.25 -18.63
N ARG A 195 -10.23 -7.25 -17.29
CA ARG A 195 -9.17 -7.80 -16.45
C ARG A 195 -8.92 -9.27 -16.75
N LEU A 196 -9.99 -10.06 -16.84
CA LEU A 196 -9.89 -11.49 -17.17
C LEU A 196 -9.23 -11.71 -18.53
N ARG A 197 -9.63 -10.97 -19.58
CA ARG A 197 -9.02 -11.06 -20.92
C ARG A 197 -7.54 -10.66 -20.93
N LEU A 198 -7.16 -9.64 -20.16
CA LEU A 198 -5.76 -9.20 -20.06
C LEU A 198 -4.88 -10.16 -19.22
N LEU A 199 -5.47 -11.04 -18.42
CA LEU A 199 -4.74 -12.05 -17.66
C LEU A 199 -4.65 -13.40 -18.39
N GLU A 200 -5.45 -13.62 -19.43
CA GLU A 200 -5.38 -14.84 -20.23
C GLU A 200 -4.08 -14.89 -21.06
N PRO A 201 -3.52 -16.11 -21.29
CA PRO A 201 -4.10 -17.44 -21.06
C PRO A 201 -4.00 -17.96 -19.61
N GLY A 202 -3.62 -17.16 -18.60
CA GLY A 202 -3.50 -17.63 -17.22
C GLY A 202 -2.19 -18.34 -16.92
N ASP A 203 -1.15 -18.05 -17.68
CA ASP A 203 0.20 -18.56 -17.52
C ASP A 203 0.95 -17.89 -16.35
N VAL A 204 2.11 -18.44 -16.03
CA VAL A 204 3.06 -17.82 -15.09
C VAL A 204 3.92 -16.83 -15.85
N LEU A 205 3.81 -15.56 -15.50
CA LEU A 205 4.66 -14.50 -16.00
C LEU A 205 5.92 -14.42 -15.13
N ASP A 206 7.06 -14.72 -15.72
CA ASP A 206 8.36 -14.57 -15.05
C ASP A 206 8.92 -13.17 -15.36
N LEU A 207 8.75 -12.27 -14.40
CA LEU A 207 9.36 -10.95 -14.41
C LEU A 207 10.70 -11.02 -13.68
N LYS A 208 11.66 -10.18 -14.06
CA LYS A 208 12.97 -10.16 -13.40
C LYS A 208 12.90 -9.95 -11.89
N ILE A 209 11.83 -9.33 -11.42
CA ILE A 209 11.62 -8.93 -10.03
C ILE A 209 10.52 -9.73 -9.32
N ALA A 210 9.70 -10.48 -10.06
CA ALA A 210 8.57 -11.22 -9.49
C ALA A 210 8.09 -12.33 -10.44
N LYS A 211 7.56 -13.40 -9.87
CA LYS A 211 6.77 -14.41 -10.59
C LYS A 211 5.30 -14.16 -10.32
N VAL A 212 4.53 -14.08 -11.39
CA VAL A 212 3.09 -13.77 -11.33
C VAL A 212 2.32 -14.95 -11.90
N ASP A 213 1.64 -15.70 -11.06
CA ASP A 213 0.68 -16.72 -11.49
C ASP A 213 -0.66 -16.08 -11.83
N ARG A 214 -0.90 -15.86 -13.13
CA ARG A 214 -2.13 -15.24 -13.62
C ARG A 214 -3.37 -16.08 -13.35
N ALA A 215 -3.24 -17.42 -13.30
CA ALA A 215 -4.38 -18.29 -13.01
C ALA A 215 -4.91 -18.07 -11.59
N ARG A 216 -4.03 -17.86 -10.61
CA ARG A 216 -4.40 -17.51 -9.24
C ARG A 216 -5.11 -16.15 -9.18
N LEU A 217 -4.60 -15.14 -9.92
CA LEU A 217 -5.25 -13.83 -9.98
C LEU A 217 -6.64 -13.88 -10.65
N ILE A 218 -6.80 -14.66 -11.73
CA ILE A 218 -8.10 -14.95 -12.36
C ILE A 218 -9.04 -15.61 -11.37
N ALA A 219 -8.58 -16.56 -10.58
CA ALA A 219 -9.39 -17.29 -9.62
C ALA A 219 -9.95 -16.36 -8.51
N VAL A 220 -9.11 -15.48 -7.93
CA VAL A 220 -9.59 -14.51 -6.93
C VAL A 220 -10.53 -13.47 -7.54
N LEU A 221 -10.30 -13.00 -8.77
CA LEU A 221 -11.22 -12.10 -9.47
C LEU A 221 -12.60 -12.73 -9.67
N ARG A 222 -12.64 -13.98 -10.16
CA ARG A 222 -13.91 -14.73 -10.36
C ARG A 222 -14.63 -14.97 -9.04
N LEU A 223 -13.90 -15.31 -7.99
CA LEU A 223 -14.49 -15.53 -6.66
C LEU A 223 -15.08 -14.23 -6.09
N ALA A 224 -14.33 -13.13 -6.12
CA ALA A 224 -14.81 -11.82 -5.65
C ALA A 224 -16.06 -11.38 -6.43
N ALA A 225 -16.07 -11.56 -7.75
CA ALA A 225 -17.21 -11.26 -8.62
C ALA A 225 -18.45 -12.10 -8.23
N ALA A 226 -18.30 -13.40 -8.12
CA ALA A 226 -19.39 -14.30 -7.74
C ALA A 226 -19.98 -13.94 -6.36
N LYS A 227 -19.13 -13.69 -5.37
CA LYS A 227 -19.54 -13.37 -4.00
C LYS A 227 -20.12 -11.95 -3.84
N SER A 228 -19.71 -11.01 -4.69
CA SER A 228 -20.32 -9.67 -4.74
C SER A 228 -21.62 -9.62 -5.55
N GLY A 229 -21.92 -10.65 -6.33
CA GLY A 229 -23.06 -10.66 -7.24
C GLY A 229 -22.83 -9.84 -8.51
N TRP A 230 -21.57 -9.67 -8.95
CA TRP A 230 -21.24 -9.04 -10.22
C TRP A 230 -21.78 -9.87 -11.41
N PRO A 231 -22.33 -9.31 -12.50
CA PRO A 231 -22.52 -7.88 -12.79
C PRO A 231 -23.91 -7.33 -12.43
N ALA A 232 -24.68 -8.00 -11.57
CA ALA A 232 -26.03 -7.58 -11.23
C ALA A 232 -26.08 -6.14 -10.74
N LEU A 233 -27.11 -5.40 -11.17
CA LEU A 233 -27.29 -4.01 -10.74
C LEU A 233 -27.55 -3.93 -9.24
N LEU A 234 -26.97 -2.94 -8.57
CA LEU A 234 -27.27 -2.61 -7.20
C LEU A 234 -28.68 -2.03 -7.08
N LYS A 235 -29.32 -2.29 -5.93
CA LYS A 235 -30.61 -1.67 -5.60
C LYS A 235 -30.41 -0.16 -5.55
N GLN A 236 -31.15 0.54 -6.39
CA GLN A 236 -31.13 2.00 -6.43
C GLN A 236 -32.10 2.56 -5.39
N ASP A 237 -31.74 3.66 -4.76
CA ASP A 237 -32.68 4.47 -3.98
C ASP A 237 -32.77 5.88 -4.56
N ALA A 238 -33.89 6.58 -4.26
CA ALA A 238 -34.17 7.88 -4.87
C ALA A 238 -33.20 9.01 -4.49
N GLY A 239 -32.43 8.81 -3.41
CA GLY A 239 -31.57 9.84 -2.83
C GLY A 239 -30.09 9.73 -3.21
N ARG A 240 -29.64 8.58 -3.69
CA ARG A 240 -28.21 8.30 -3.90
C ARG A 240 -27.93 7.61 -5.23
N LEU A 241 -26.70 7.81 -5.71
CA LEU A 241 -26.16 7.14 -6.87
C LEU A 241 -25.33 5.95 -6.38
N TRP A 242 -25.63 4.75 -6.84
CA TRP A 242 -24.98 3.52 -6.42
C TRP A 242 -24.06 2.98 -7.48
N GLY A 243 -22.91 2.46 -7.07
CA GLY A 243 -21.95 1.87 -7.97
C GLY A 243 -21.11 0.78 -7.32
N ARG A 244 -20.55 -0.06 -8.16
CA ARG A 244 -19.67 -1.15 -7.81
C ARG A 244 -18.37 -1.04 -8.59
N GLY A 245 -17.22 -1.30 -7.95
CA GLY A 245 -15.91 -1.24 -8.59
C GLY A 245 -15.04 -2.39 -8.14
N VAL A 246 -14.20 -2.88 -9.04
CA VAL A 246 -13.29 -3.99 -8.83
C VAL A 246 -11.84 -3.54 -8.95
N ALA A 247 -10.97 -4.14 -8.13
CA ALA A 247 -9.52 -4.02 -8.23
C ALA A 247 -8.86 -5.33 -7.78
N CYS A 248 -7.66 -5.61 -8.29
CA CYS A 248 -6.89 -6.77 -7.88
C CYS A 248 -5.41 -6.43 -7.74
N ASN A 249 -4.69 -7.23 -6.98
CA ASN A 249 -3.26 -7.09 -6.79
C ASN A 249 -2.60 -8.41 -6.43
N ILE A 250 -1.29 -8.44 -6.62
CA ILE A 250 -0.39 -9.46 -6.13
C ILE A 250 0.56 -8.76 -5.17
N TYR A 251 0.89 -9.41 -4.07
CA TYR A 251 1.84 -8.88 -3.12
C TYR A 251 2.91 -9.94 -2.82
N ALA A 252 4.18 -9.55 -2.98
CA ALA A 252 5.34 -10.38 -2.67
C ALA A 252 5.32 -11.77 -3.33
N GLU A 253 4.81 -11.88 -4.57
CA GLU A 253 4.73 -13.10 -5.39
C GLU A 253 3.81 -14.21 -4.85
N ASP A 254 3.47 -14.18 -3.56
CA ASP A 254 2.82 -15.28 -2.85
C ASP A 254 1.33 -15.10 -2.65
N CYS A 255 0.88 -13.83 -2.58
CA CYS A 255 -0.49 -13.51 -2.20
C CYS A 255 -1.23 -12.78 -3.30
N TYR A 256 -2.37 -13.30 -3.68
CA TYR A 256 -3.26 -12.80 -4.70
C TYR A 256 -4.56 -12.34 -4.07
N LEU A 257 -5.05 -11.20 -4.50
CA LEU A 257 -6.26 -10.63 -3.93
C LEU A 257 -7.06 -9.87 -4.97
N ALA A 258 -8.38 -10.04 -4.92
CA ALA A 258 -9.33 -9.18 -5.61
C ALA A 258 -10.35 -8.61 -4.61
N GLN A 259 -10.71 -7.34 -4.79
CA GLN A 259 -11.74 -6.67 -4.00
C GLN A 259 -12.81 -6.08 -4.91
N VAL A 260 -14.06 -6.18 -4.45
CA VAL A 260 -15.21 -5.49 -5.03
C VAL A 260 -15.80 -4.58 -3.97
N ALA A 261 -15.81 -3.28 -4.23
CA ALA A 261 -16.41 -2.28 -3.35
C ALA A 261 -17.81 -1.89 -3.85
N GLU A 262 -18.76 -1.75 -2.93
CA GLU A 262 -20.09 -1.21 -3.17
C GLU A 262 -20.21 0.14 -2.46
N VAL A 263 -20.48 1.18 -3.24
CA VAL A 263 -20.58 2.54 -2.73
C VAL A 263 -21.90 3.20 -3.09
N SER A 264 -22.26 4.23 -2.33
CA SER A 264 -23.23 5.20 -2.76
C SER A 264 -22.72 6.62 -2.56
N VAL A 265 -23.08 7.50 -3.49
CA VAL A 265 -22.72 8.91 -3.48
C VAL A 265 -24.01 9.73 -3.47
N SER A 266 -24.10 10.79 -2.65
CA SER A 266 -25.22 11.72 -2.70
C SER A 266 -25.28 12.42 -4.07
N LYS A 267 -26.48 12.81 -4.51
CA LYS A 267 -26.67 13.45 -5.84
C LYS A 267 -25.91 14.76 -6.01
N ASP A 268 -25.68 15.48 -4.92
CA ASP A 268 -24.86 16.69 -4.86
C ASP A 268 -23.36 16.40 -4.76
N LEU A 269 -22.98 15.13 -4.71
CA LEU A 269 -21.59 14.63 -4.61
C LEU A 269 -20.84 15.08 -3.34
N THR A 270 -21.53 15.36 -2.24
CA THR A 270 -20.92 15.82 -0.99
C THR A 270 -20.66 14.69 0.00
N ASP A 271 -21.41 13.58 -0.08
CA ASP A 271 -21.28 12.44 0.83
C ASP A 271 -21.08 11.13 0.07
N LEU A 272 -19.95 10.49 0.35
CA LEU A 272 -19.59 9.14 -0.09
C LEU A 272 -19.81 8.16 1.06
N ARG A 273 -20.46 7.05 0.79
CA ARG A 273 -20.55 5.93 1.72
C ARG A 273 -20.10 4.65 1.04
N VAL A 274 -19.14 3.97 1.66
CA VAL A 274 -18.75 2.61 1.32
C VAL A 274 -19.60 1.67 2.17
N HIS A 275 -20.38 0.80 1.53
CA HIS A 275 -21.34 -0.06 2.23
C HIS A 275 -20.79 -1.46 2.47
N ARG A 276 -20.07 -1.97 1.48
CA ARG A 276 -19.60 -3.35 1.48
C ARG A 276 -18.29 -3.46 0.69
N ILE A 277 -17.37 -4.28 1.19
CA ILE A 277 -16.18 -4.70 0.44
C ILE A 277 -16.11 -6.23 0.53
N VAL A 278 -16.13 -6.86 -0.64
CA VAL A 278 -15.94 -8.30 -0.79
C VAL A 278 -14.51 -8.54 -1.22
N SER A 279 -13.77 -9.33 -0.45
CA SER A 279 -12.38 -9.70 -0.71
C SER A 279 -12.28 -11.20 -0.99
N ALA A 280 -11.64 -11.56 -2.10
CA ALA A 280 -11.23 -12.92 -2.38
C ALA A 280 -9.72 -13.02 -2.31
N VAL A 281 -9.22 -14.00 -1.55
CA VAL A 281 -7.81 -14.12 -1.16
C VAL A 281 -7.29 -15.50 -1.54
N ASP A 282 -6.09 -15.53 -2.12
CA ASP A 282 -5.27 -16.71 -2.28
C ASP A 282 -3.87 -16.40 -1.71
N CYS A 283 -3.56 -16.96 -0.57
CA CYS A 283 -2.25 -16.85 0.09
C CYS A 283 -1.54 -18.22 0.20
N GLY A 284 -1.83 -19.14 -0.72
CA GLY A 284 -1.37 -20.52 -0.59
C GLY A 284 -2.09 -21.26 0.55
N LEU A 285 -1.36 -21.98 1.37
CA LEU A 285 -1.91 -22.68 2.53
C LEU A 285 -2.32 -21.69 3.63
N ALA A 286 -3.61 -21.55 3.86
CA ALA A 286 -4.16 -20.69 4.91
C ALA A 286 -4.04 -21.37 6.29
N LEU A 287 -2.90 -21.17 6.97
CA LEU A 287 -2.66 -21.77 8.30
C LEU A 287 -3.59 -21.24 9.39
N ASN A 288 -3.96 -19.97 9.33
CA ASN A 288 -4.87 -19.33 10.27
C ASN A 288 -5.92 -18.49 9.53
N PRO A 289 -7.05 -19.07 9.10
CA PRO A 289 -8.09 -18.35 8.37
C PRO A 289 -8.63 -17.12 9.11
N LEU A 290 -8.85 -17.20 10.43
CA LEU A 290 -9.32 -16.06 11.24
C LEU A 290 -8.30 -14.94 11.28
N GLY A 291 -7.01 -15.28 11.28
CA GLY A 291 -5.93 -14.29 11.18
C GLY A 291 -5.96 -13.56 9.84
N ILE A 292 -6.23 -14.27 8.74
CA ILE A 292 -6.33 -13.69 7.39
C ILE A 292 -7.57 -12.79 7.29
N GLU A 293 -8.71 -13.19 7.84
CA GLU A 293 -9.91 -12.35 7.92
C GLU A 293 -9.63 -11.06 8.69
N GLY A 294 -9.04 -11.15 9.89
CA GLY A 294 -8.66 -9.99 10.70
C GLY A 294 -7.66 -9.07 10.01
N GLN A 295 -6.69 -9.62 9.25
CA GLN A 295 -5.76 -8.82 8.44
C GLN A 295 -6.47 -8.14 7.27
N THR A 296 -7.46 -8.78 6.65
CA THR A 296 -8.27 -8.18 5.58
C THR A 296 -9.10 -7.01 6.10
N GLU A 297 -9.81 -7.19 7.21
CA GLU A 297 -10.60 -6.12 7.86
C GLU A 297 -9.71 -4.93 8.25
N SER A 298 -8.57 -5.21 8.89
CA SER A 298 -7.59 -4.22 9.25
C SER A 298 -7.05 -3.47 8.03
N ALA A 299 -6.71 -4.18 6.95
CA ALA A 299 -6.19 -3.59 5.72
C ALA A 299 -7.22 -2.68 5.03
N ILE A 300 -8.50 -3.07 5.05
CA ILE A 300 -9.59 -2.25 4.52
C ILE A 300 -9.76 -0.98 5.35
N ALA A 301 -9.78 -1.08 6.67
CA ALA A 301 -9.86 0.09 7.55
C ALA A 301 -8.68 1.04 7.36
N TRP A 302 -7.48 0.49 7.17
CA TRP A 302 -6.25 1.21 6.89
C TRP A 302 -6.29 1.92 5.54
N GLY A 303 -6.59 1.16 4.48
CA GLY A 303 -6.70 1.69 3.11
C GLY A 303 -7.81 2.73 2.95
N MET A 304 -8.98 2.54 3.59
CA MET A 304 -10.05 3.53 3.60
C MET A 304 -9.67 4.79 4.35
N SER A 305 -8.97 4.67 5.49
CA SER A 305 -8.48 5.84 6.23
C SER A 305 -7.58 6.70 5.35
N ALA A 306 -6.63 6.07 4.63
CA ALA A 306 -5.76 6.77 3.70
C ALA A 306 -6.51 7.33 2.49
N ALA A 307 -7.41 6.54 1.89
CA ALA A 307 -8.13 6.95 0.68
C ALA A 307 -9.14 8.08 0.90
N LEU A 308 -9.75 8.17 2.10
CA LEU A 308 -10.87 9.09 2.36
C LEU A 308 -10.49 10.30 3.20
N GLY A 309 -9.41 10.27 3.96
CA GLY A 309 -9.11 11.37 4.87
C GLY A 309 -7.66 11.50 5.32
N GLY A 310 -6.84 10.46 5.11
CA GLY A 310 -5.46 10.43 5.56
C GLY A 310 -4.60 11.41 4.76
N LYS A 311 -4.34 12.58 5.33
CA LYS A 311 -3.52 13.62 4.73
C LYS A 311 -2.71 14.34 5.80
N ILE A 312 -1.41 14.47 5.58
CA ILE A 312 -0.53 15.34 6.36
C ILE A 312 -0.21 16.57 5.51
N ASN A 313 -0.42 17.74 6.08
CA ASN A 313 -0.12 19.03 5.46
C ASN A 313 1.20 19.57 6.03
N PHE A 314 2.03 20.11 5.15
CA PHE A 314 3.29 20.73 5.54
C PHE A 314 3.21 22.25 5.35
N LYS A 315 3.65 22.99 6.36
CA LYS A 315 3.83 24.44 6.30
C LYS A 315 5.15 24.80 6.97
N ASN A 316 6.00 25.56 6.28
CA ASN A 316 7.34 25.91 6.78
C ASN A 316 8.15 24.69 7.23
N ALA A 317 8.15 23.63 6.41
CA ALA A 317 8.81 22.35 6.65
C ALA A 317 8.32 21.57 7.90
N GLN A 318 7.16 21.90 8.45
CA GLN A 318 6.58 21.22 9.62
C GLN A 318 5.23 20.60 9.27
N ALA A 319 5.01 19.35 9.71
CA ALA A 319 3.70 18.71 9.68
C ALA A 319 2.72 19.49 10.58
N GLN A 320 1.50 19.69 10.11
CA GLN A 320 0.51 20.50 10.80
C GLN A 320 -0.40 19.67 11.72
N GLU A 321 -0.62 18.41 11.40
CA GLU A 321 -1.43 17.50 12.18
C GLU A 321 -0.69 17.08 13.46
N ARG A 322 -1.38 17.11 14.59
CA ARG A 322 -0.82 16.88 15.93
C ARG A 322 -1.43 15.67 16.63
N SER A 323 -2.60 15.27 16.16
CA SER A 323 -3.37 14.20 16.81
C SER A 323 -4.40 13.60 15.85
N TYR A 324 -5.10 12.56 16.29
CA TYR A 324 -6.25 12.01 15.55
C TYR A 324 -7.48 12.93 15.50
N ALA A 325 -7.46 14.08 16.17
CA ALA A 325 -8.45 15.13 15.94
C ALA A 325 -8.22 15.81 14.58
N ASP A 326 -6.96 15.95 14.17
CA ASP A 326 -6.55 16.61 12.94
C ASP A 326 -6.41 15.59 11.80
N PHE A 327 -5.71 14.48 12.03
CA PHE A 327 -5.53 13.38 11.09
C PHE A 327 -6.74 12.45 11.13
N LYS A 328 -7.55 12.48 10.07
CA LYS A 328 -8.80 11.72 10.00
C LYS A 328 -8.55 10.25 9.67
N VAL A 329 -8.99 9.37 10.54
CA VAL A 329 -9.03 7.92 10.32
C VAL A 329 -10.47 7.45 10.17
N LEU A 330 -10.66 6.28 9.58
CA LEU A 330 -11.97 5.64 9.48
C LEU A 330 -12.57 5.43 10.88
N ARG A 331 -13.82 5.81 11.05
CA ARG A 331 -14.58 5.60 12.29
C ARG A 331 -15.56 4.45 12.12
N MET A 332 -15.96 3.83 13.22
CA MET A 332 -16.84 2.65 13.21
C MET A 332 -18.18 2.89 12.51
N ASP A 333 -18.76 4.07 12.66
CA ASP A 333 -20.04 4.46 12.03
C ASP A 333 -19.95 4.59 10.51
N ARG A 334 -18.72 4.64 9.97
CA ARG A 334 -18.44 4.73 8.52
C ARG A 334 -17.80 3.46 7.97
N ALA A 335 -17.52 2.46 8.81
CA ALA A 335 -16.94 1.21 8.40
C ALA A 335 -17.92 0.41 7.52
N PRO A 336 -17.46 -0.19 6.42
CA PRO A 336 -18.29 -1.03 5.57
C PRO A 336 -18.51 -2.41 6.19
N LYS A 337 -19.47 -3.16 5.66
CA LYS A 337 -19.50 -4.61 5.82
C LYS A 337 -18.32 -5.21 5.05
N VAL A 338 -17.46 -5.95 5.73
CA VAL A 338 -16.34 -6.68 5.11
C VAL A 338 -16.69 -8.15 5.01
N GLU A 339 -16.42 -8.75 3.86
CA GLU A 339 -16.57 -10.18 3.63
C GLU A 339 -15.29 -10.71 2.99
N THR A 340 -14.69 -11.71 3.63
CA THR A 340 -13.46 -12.35 3.16
C THR A 340 -13.73 -13.79 2.74
N TYR A 341 -13.28 -14.16 1.55
CA TYR A 341 -13.40 -15.50 0.99
C TYR A 341 -12.01 -16.00 0.61
N LEU A 342 -11.64 -17.14 1.19
CA LEU A 342 -10.34 -17.76 0.96
C LEU A 342 -10.45 -18.82 -0.14
N LEU A 343 -9.53 -18.76 -1.11
CA LEU A 343 -9.24 -19.91 -1.96
C LEU A 343 -8.34 -20.88 -1.18
N GLN A 344 -8.68 -22.15 -1.23
CA GLN A 344 -7.85 -23.18 -0.62
C GLN A 344 -6.70 -23.51 -1.55
N GLY A 345 -5.49 -23.13 -1.16
CA GLY A 345 -4.24 -23.47 -1.82
C GLY A 345 -3.53 -24.63 -1.11
N SER A 346 -2.73 -25.38 -1.86
CA SER A 346 -1.83 -26.43 -1.34
C SER A 346 -0.38 -25.98 -1.28
N ASP A 347 -0.09 -24.78 -1.78
CA ASP A 347 1.26 -24.22 -1.86
C ASP A 347 1.76 -23.78 -0.48
N MET A 348 3.02 -23.39 -0.43
CA MET A 348 3.59 -22.81 0.79
C MET A 348 2.77 -21.61 1.25
N PRO A 349 2.64 -21.40 2.58
CA PRO A 349 1.95 -20.23 3.10
C PRO A 349 2.65 -18.93 2.67
N GLY A 350 1.91 -18.02 2.07
CA GLY A 350 2.36 -16.67 1.77
C GLY A 350 2.10 -15.71 2.91
N GLY A 351 2.79 -14.57 2.94
CA GLY A 351 2.62 -13.52 3.93
C GLY A 351 1.36 -12.67 3.65
N PHE A 352 0.38 -12.66 4.56
CA PHE A 352 -0.88 -11.95 4.37
C PHE A 352 -1.08 -10.77 5.35
N GLY A 353 -0.04 -9.96 5.56
CA GLY A 353 -0.14 -8.79 6.46
C GLY A 353 -0.59 -7.50 5.76
N GLU A 354 -0.35 -7.37 4.46
CA GLU A 354 -0.35 -6.10 3.71
C GLU A 354 -1.16 -6.15 2.42
N THR A 355 -1.36 -7.33 1.86
CA THR A 355 -1.89 -7.60 0.52
C THR A 355 -3.20 -6.87 0.20
N ALA A 356 -4.08 -6.71 1.19
CA ALA A 356 -5.40 -6.13 0.98
C ALA A 356 -5.45 -4.58 1.02
N VAL A 357 -4.35 -3.90 1.37
CA VAL A 357 -4.32 -2.43 1.43
C VAL A 357 -4.38 -1.77 0.05
N PRO A 358 -3.57 -2.20 -0.96
CA PRO A 358 -3.43 -1.49 -2.23
C PRO A 358 -4.70 -1.43 -3.06
N THR A 359 -5.58 -2.43 -2.96
CA THR A 359 -6.79 -2.56 -3.79
C THR A 359 -7.97 -1.75 -3.26
N VAL A 360 -7.93 -1.26 -2.01
CA VAL A 360 -9.05 -0.55 -1.38
C VAL A 360 -9.37 0.76 -2.11
N ALA A 361 -8.37 1.61 -2.31
CA ALA A 361 -8.58 2.91 -2.95
C ALA A 361 -9.08 2.79 -4.40
N PRO A 362 -8.48 1.96 -5.28
CA PRO A 362 -8.96 1.82 -6.65
C PRO A 362 -10.33 1.14 -6.74
N ALA A 363 -10.65 0.15 -5.90
CA ALA A 363 -11.99 -0.45 -5.89
C ALA A 363 -13.05 0.59 -5.56
N ILE A 364 -12.81 1.46 -4.58
CA ILE A 364 -13.71 2.57 -4.22
C ILE A 364 -13.78 3.60 -5.36
N ALA A 365 -12.65 4.00 -5.94
CA ALA A 365 -12.60 4.98 -7.04
C ALA A 365 -13.37 4.49 -8.28
N ASN A 366 -13.22 3.23 -8.64
CA ASN A 366 -13.93 2.58 -9.74
C ASN A 366 -15.45 2.48 -9.45
N ALA A 367 -15.81 2.19 -8.20
CA ALA A 367 -17.21 2.19 -7.76
C ALA A 367 -17.83 3.61 -7.83
N ILE A 368 -17.10 4.64 -7.47
CA ILE A 368 -17.52 6.05 -7.63
C ILE A 368 -17.76 6.38 -9.09
N PHE A 369 -16.85 5.97 -9.98
CA PHE A 369 -17.05 6.18 -11.43
C PHE A 369 -18.29 5.45 -11.93
N SER A 370 -18.48 4.19 -11.55
CA SER A 370 -19.68 3.41 -11.88
C SER A 370 -20.97 4.11 -11.42
N ALA A 371 -20.95 4.76 -10.25
CA ALA A 371 -22.09 5.46 -9.69
C ALA A 371 -22.37 6.83 -10.37
N THR A 372 -21.31 7.57 -10.71
CA THR A 372 -21.41 9.03 -10.98
C THR A 372 -20.89 9.45 -12.35
N GLY A 373 -20.16 8.59 -13.05
CA GLY A 373 -19.41 8.94 -14.25
C GLY A 373 -18.15 9.81 -14.00
N LYS A 374 -17.82 10.12 -12.74
CA LYS A 374 -16.65 10.95 -12.40
C LYS A 374 -15.46 10.11 -11.99
N ARG A 375 -14.32 10.31 -12.65
CA ARG A 375 -13.06 9.64 -12.32
C ARG A 375 -12.36 10.29 -11.13
N VAL A 376 -11.90 9.44 -10.21
CA VAL A 376 -11.03 9.83 -9.10
C VAL A 376 -9.59 9.55 -9.49
N ARG A 377 -8.77 10.59 -9.60
CA ARG A 377 -7.34 10.49 -9.98
C ARG A 377 -6.42 11.13 -8.94
N ARG A 378 -6.95 11.45 -7.77
CA ARG A 378 -6.20 12.06 -6.66
C ARG A 378 -6.67 11.50 -5.33
N LEU A 379 -5.72 11.22 -4.44
CA LEU A 379 -5.98 10.83 -3.06
C LEU A 379 -5.47 11.91 -2.09
N PRO A 380 -6.12 12.08 -0.93
CA PRO A 380 -7.41 11.48 -0.57
C PRO A 380 -8.55 11.91 -1.50
N ILE A 381 -9.59 11.04 -1.58
CA ILE A 381 -10.76 11.27 -2.42
C ILE A 381 -11.50 12.52 -1.93
N SER A 382 -11.71 13.47 -2.82
CA SER A 382 -12.52 14.65 -2.58
C SER A 382 -13.40 14.94 -3.80
N PHE A 383 -14.58 15.46 -3.57
CA PHE A 383 -15.51 15.87 -4.62
C PHE A 383 -15.49 17.39 -4.87
N SER A 384 -14.44 18.08 -4.39
CA SER A 384 -14.24 19.52 -4.64
C SER A 384 -13.68 19.80 -6.02
#